data_f5f78516e11b41d546df7f7e2cf2de72
#
_entry.id   f5f78516e11b41d546df7f7e2cf2de72
#
_cell.length_a   1.000
_cell.length_b   1.000
_cell.length_c   1.000
_cell.angle_alpha   90.00
_cell.angle_beta   90.00
_cell.angle_gamma   90.00
#
_symmetry.space_group_name_H-M   'P 1'
#
loop_
_entity.id
_entity.type
_entity.pdbx_description
1 polymer ?
#
loop_
_entity_poly.entity_id
_entity_poly.type
_entity_poly.pdbx_seq_one_letter_code
_entity_poly.pdbx_strand_id
1 'polypeptide(L)'
;PCLGLSRADGLELRAMVARGPVRVRMSAECRDEWRPLRQAVGRVPSGTGSLEFAILGGHMDSWFGQAASDNAAGNAIFLELARVFQRHAPELRRGLTVGFWVGHETGTMIGSSHFVDRFWDDLRENAVAYLQIDQPALVGTTLWETKSDVELHDFHAAVERRVLGGISAYWGR
;
A
#
# COMPACT_ATOMS: atom_id res chain seq x y z
N PRO A 1 5.12 -13.33 -22.33
CA PRO A 1 4.12 -12.27 -22.26
C PRO A 1 2.76 -12.85 -21.89
N CYS A 2 1.97 -12.15 -21.06
CA CYS A 2 0.61 -12.50 -20.70
C CYS A 2 -0.32 -11.40 -21.20
N LEU A 3 -1.54 -11.77 -21.59
CA LEU A 3 -2.60 -10.84 -21.93
C LEU A 3 -3.74 -11.00 -20.95
N GLY A 4 -4.22 -9.90 -20.40
CA GLY A 4 -5.42 -9.86 -19.58
C GLY A 4 -6.67 -9.92 -20.47
N LEU A 5 -7.67 -10.67 -20.04
CA LEU A 5 -8.99 -10.74 -20.65
C LEU A 5 -10.02 -10.07 -19.74
N SER A 6 -11.07 -9.52 -20.35
CA SER A 6 -12.24 -9.13 -19.56
C SER A 6 -12.87 -10.37 -18.92
N ARG A 7 -13.63 -10.17 -17.83
CA ARG A 7 -14.36 -11.29 -17.20
C ARG A 7 -15.31 -11.99 -18.19
N ALA A 8 -15.97 -11.21 -19.04
CA ALA A 8 -16.91 -11.76 -20.05
C ALA A 8 -16.20 -12.65 -21.05
N ASP A 9 -15.10 -12.13 -21.66
CA ASP A 9 -14.31 -12.89 -22.63
C ASP A 9 -13.67 -14.13 -21.99
N GLY A 10 -13.19 -14.00 -20.75
CA GLY A 10 -12.63 -15.14 -20.02
C GLY A 10 -13.65 -16.25 -19.74
N LEU A 11 -14.90 -15.91 -19.40
CA LEU A 11 -15.98 -16.87 -19.22
C LEU A 11 -16.37 -17.54 -20.54
N GLU A 12 -16.44 -16.79 -21.64
CA GLU A 12 -16.70 -17.31 -22.97
C GLU A 12 -15.61 -18.29 -23.41
N LEU A 13 -14.35 -17.89 -23.26
CA LEU A 13 -13.21 -18.75 -23.57
C LEU A 13 -13.23 -20.05 -22.75
N ARG A 14 -13.54 -19.98 -21.47
CA ARG A 14 -13.73 -21.18 -20.63
C ARG A 14 -14.81 -22.10 -21.15
N ALA A 15 -15.95 -21.54 -21.56
CA ALA A 15 -17.06 -22.32 -22.14
C ALA A 15 -16.67 -22.95 -23.47
N MET A 16 -15.85 -22.28 -24.29
CA MET A 16 -15.32 -22.87 -25.54
C MET A 16 -14.38 -24.04 -25.24
N VAL A 17 -13.42 -23.85 -24.33
CA VAL A 17 -12.45 -24.90 -23.94
C VAL A 17 -13.14 -26.15 -23.37
N ALA A 18 -14.21 -25.97 -22.61
CA ALA A 18 -15.00 -27.09 -22.08
C ALA A 18 -15.69 -27.95 -23.19
N ARG A 19 -15.84 -27.40 -24.40
CA ARG A 19 -16.45 -28.10 -25.56
C ARG A 19 -15.42 -28.75 -26.49
N GLY A 20 -14.13 -28.39 -26.33
CA GLY A 20 -13.06 -28.97 -27.15
C GLY A 20 -11.85 -28.04 -27.29
N PRO A 21 -10.87 -28.44 -28.08
CA PRO A 21 -9.67 -27.65 -28.32
C PRO A 21 -9.99 -26.30 -28.95
N VAL A 22 -9.40 -25.21 -28.38
CA VAL A 22 -9.55 -23.84 -28.87
C VAL A 22 -8.20 -23.31 -29.32
N ARG A 23 -8.17 -22.68 -30.49
CA ARG A 23 -7.02 -21.94 -30.98
C ARG A 23 -7.27 -20.45 -30.81
N VAL A 24 -6.32 -19.74 -30.21
CA VAL A 24 -6.35 -18.30 -30.09
C VAL A 24 -5.16 -17.67 -30.84
N ARG A 25 -5.39 -16.51 -31.42
CA ARG A 25 -4.29 -15.68 -31.95
C ARG A 25 -4.15 -14.47 -31.06
N MET A 26 -2.94 -14.22 -30.61
CA MET A 26 -2.61 -13.06 -29.79
C MET A 26 -1.57 -12.20 -30.52
N SER A 27 -1.72 -10.89 -30.46
CA SER A 27 -0.69 -9.96 -30.88
C SER A 27 -0.56 -8.86 -29.82
N ALA A 28 0.67 -8.45 -29.55
CA ALA A 28 0.95 -7.38 -28.62
C ALA A 28 2.04 -6.48 -29.22
N GLU A 29 1.82 -5.17 -29.13
CA GLU A 29 2.86 -4.17 -29.40
C GLU A 29 3.34 -3.65 -28.05
N CYS A 30 4.61 -3.87 -27.74
CA CYS A 30 5.22 -3.43 -26.51
C CYS A 30 6.26 -2.35 -26.82
N ARG A 31 6.37 -1.36 -25.92
CA ARG A 31 7.40 -0.33 -25.97
C ARG A 31 8.14 -0.34 -24.65
N ASP A 32 9.46 -0.56 -24.74
CA ASP A 32 10.36 -0.45 -23.60
C ASP A 32 11.08 0.88 -23.63
N GLU A 33 10.82 1.72 -22.65
CA GLU A 33 11.44 3.05 -22.58
C GLU A 33 11.63 3.49 -21.13
N TRP A 34 12.64 4.31 -20.90
CA TRP A 34 12.84 4.97 -19.61
C TRP A 34 11.86 6.13 -19.46
N ARG A 35 11.06 6.09 -18.40
CA ARG A 35 10.13 7.19 -18.05
C ARG A 35 10.32 7.61 -16.60
N PRO A 36 10.24 8.92 -16.30
CA PRO A 36 10.23 9.37 -14.93
C PRO A 36 8.91 8.95 -14.26
N LEU A 37 9.01 8.26 -13.12
CA LEU A 37 7.89 8.00 -12.23
C LEU A 37 7.95 9.00 -11.08
N ARG A 38 6.82 9.66 -10.82
CA ARG A 38 6.70 10.63 -9.72
C ARG A 38 5.96 9.99 -8.58
N GLN A 39 6.48 10.16 -7.38
CA GLN A 39 5.78 9.80 -6.15
C GLN A 39 5.76 10.99 -5.20
N ALA A 40 4.74 11.05 -4.35
CA ALA A 40 4.61 12.09 -3.35
C ALA A 40 5.11 11.57 -1.99
N VAL A 41 5.87 12.43 -1.30
CA VAL A 41 6.27 12.19 0.09
C VAL A 41 6.06 13.47 0.86
N GLY A 42 5.33 13.39 1.98
CA GLY A 42 5.11 14.50 2.89
C GLY A 42 5.76 14.25 4.24
N ARG A 43 6.13 15.33 4.95
CA ARG A 43 6.67 15.24 6.31
C ARG A 43 5.96 16.22 7.25
N VAL A 44 5.64 15.72 8.44
CA VAL A 44 5.20 16.51 9.60
C VAL A 44 6.35 16.46 10.62
N PRO A 45 6.95 17.61 10.96
CA PRO A 45 8.08 17.62 11.89
C PRO A 45 7.64 17.29 13.32
N SER A 46 8.59 16.84 14.14
CA SER A 46 8.43 16.74 15.59
C SER A 46 8.30 18.11 16.22
N GLY A 47 7.46 18.25 17.24
CA GLY A 47 7.38 19.46 18.06
C GLY A 47 8.54 19.61 19.06
N THR A 48 9.30 18.55 19.28
CA THR A 48 10.46 18.54 20.22
C THR A 48 11.80 18.79 19.54
N GLY A 49 11.82 18.89 18.20
CA GLY A 49 13.07 18.96 17.42
C GLY A 49 13.76 17.59 17.23
N SER A 50 13.12 16.49 17.64
CA SER A 50 13.64 15.14 17.37
C SER A 50 13.72 14.88 15.88
N LEU A 51 14.78 14.21 15.43
CA LEU A 51 14.93 13.72 14.06
C LEU A 51 14.19 12.41 13.83
N GLU A 52 13.80 11.69 14.90
CA GLU A 52 13.06 10.44 14.78
C GLU A 52 11.67 10.63 14.16
N PHE A 53 11.26 9.70 13.35
CA PHE A 53 9.95 9.71 12.69
C PHE A 53 9.37 8.32 12.48
N ALA A 54 8.04 8.25 12.44
CA ALA A 54 7.33 7.10 11.91
C ALA A 54 6.99 7.33 10.43
N ILE A 55 6.79 6.25 9.68
CA ILE A 55 6.39 6.31 8.28
C ILE A 55 5.00 5.69 8.14
N LEU A 56 4.10 6.43 7.50
CA LEU A 56 2.85 5.89 6.94
C LEU A 56 3.05 5.77 5.43
N GLY A 57 2.75 4.63 4.86
CA GLY A 57 2.93 4.45 3.42
C GLY A 57 1.96 3.45 2.81
N GLY A 58 1.64 3.67 1.56
CA GLY A 58 0.84 2.78 0.75
C GLY A 58 1.01 3.10 -0.73
N HIS A 59 0.63 2.18 -1.59
CA HIS A 59 0.77 2.41 -3.01
C HIS A 59 -0.29 3.37 -3.55
N MET A 60 0.06 4.13 -4.57
CA MET A 60 -0.82 5.10 -5.23
C MET A 60 -1.21 4.69 -6.65
N ASP A 61 -0.53 3.72 -7.22
CA ASP A 61 -0.87 3.14 -8.51
C ASP A 61 -2.00 2.12 -8.36
N SER A 62 -2.64 1.77 -9.46
CA SER A 62 -3.78 0.86 -9.50
C SER A 62 -3.83 0.07 -10.79
N TRP A 63 -4.60 -1.00 -10.79
CA TRP A 63 -5.04 -1.67 -12.01
C TRP A 63 -6.00 -0.80 -12.81
N PHE A 64 -6.29 -1.22 -14.04
CA PHE A 64 -7.28 -0.55 -14.88
C PHE A 64 -8.66 -0.56 -14.23
N GLY A 65 -9.32 0.59 -14.24
CA GLY A 65 -10.67 0.74 -13.73
C GLY A 65 -10.75 1.50 -12.41
N GLN A 66 -11.68 1.10 -11.54
CA GLN A 66 -11.92 1.78 -10.27
C GLN A 66 -10.99 1.25 -9.19
N ALA A 67 -10.20 2.14 -8.63
CA ALA A 67 -9.22 1.84 -7.59
C ALA A 67 -9.64 2.34 -6.19
N ALA A 68 -10.95 2.41 -5.94
CA ALA A 68 -11.45 3.03 -4.71
C ALA A 68 -10.96 2.34 -3.45
N SER A 69 -11.00 1.00 -3.39
CA SER A 69 -10.49 0.24 -2.25
C SER A 69 -9.00 -0.01 -2.31
N ASP A 70 -8.45 -0.23 -3.51
CA ASP A 70 -7.08 -0.63 -3.75
C ASP A 70 -6.36 0.39 -4.66
N ASN A 71 -5.69 1.41 -4.16
CA ASN A 71 -5.58 1.75 -2.74
C ASN A 71 -5.94 3.24 -2.50
N ALA A 72 -6.93 3.78 -3.23
CA ALA A 72 -7.33 5.18 -3.06
C ALA A 72 -7.88 5.46 -1.66
N ALA A 73 -8.57 4.48 -1.04
CA ALA A 73 -9.06 4.61 0.33
C ALA A 73 -7.90 4.70 1.35
N GLY A 74 -6.85 3.88 1.20
CA GLY A 74 -5.65 3.97 2.02
C GLY A 74 -4.95 5.33 1.86
N ASN A 75 -4.83 5.81 0.63
CA ASN A 75 -4.25 7.12 0.35
C ASN A 75 -5.06 8.28 0.97
N ALA A 76 -6.40 8.18 0.96
CA ALA A 76 -7.26 9.16 1.60
C ALA A 76 -7.07 9.18 3.13
N ILE A 77 -6.91 8.00 3.75
CA ILE A 77 -6.60 7.89 5.18
C ILE A 77 -5.24 8.55 5.48
N PHE A 78 -4.21 8.32 4.67
CA PHE A 78 -2.91 8.96 4.87
C PHE A 78 -2.97 10.48 4.80
N LEU A 79 -3.73 11.03 3.85
CA LEU A 79 -3.92 12.48 3.74
C LEU A 79 -4.63 13.04 4.97
N GLU A 80 -5.66 12.37 5.46
CA GLU A 80 -6.37 12.81 6.67
C GLU A 80 -5.50 12.68 7.92
N LEU A 81 -4.75 11.59 8.07
CA LEU A 81 -3.80 11.45 9.17
C LEU A 81 -2.73 12.54 9.11
N ALA A 82 -2.16 12.81 7.94
CA ALA A 82 -1.19 13.90 7.77
C ALA A 82 -1.78 15.25 8.22
N ARG A 83 -3.04 15.53 7.84
CA ARG A 83 -3.75 16.75 8.24
C ARG A 83 -3.95 16.84 9.77
N VAL A 84 -4.34 15.72 10.41
CA VAL A 84 -4.53 15.66 11.86
C VAL A 84 -3.18 15.84 12.57
N PHE A 85 -2.16 15.08 12.18
CA PHE A 85 -0.84 15.18 12.78
C PHE A 85 -0.20 16.56 12.57
N GLN A 86 -0.44 17.21 11.43
CA GLN A 86 0.03 18.58 11.19
C GLN A 86 -0.58 19.58 12.17
N ARG A 87 -1.86 19.43 12.54
CA ARG A 87 -2.50 20.29 13.55
C ARG A 87 -1.89 20.13 14.93
N HIS A 88 -1.44 18.92 15.25
CA HIS A 88 -0.86 18.55 16.54
C HIS A 88 0.68 18.50 16.50
N ALA A 89 1.29 19.01 15.44
CA ALA A 89 2.75 18.96 15.27
C ALA A 89 3.54 19.44 16.51
N PRO A 90 3.15 20.53 17.22
CA PRO A 90 3.85 20.95 18.42
C PRO A 90 3.85 19.93 19.57
N GLU A 91 2.88 19.02 19.60
CA GLU A 91 2.71 18.00 20.63
C GLU A 91 3.45 16.69 20.29
N LEU A 92 3.90 16.54 19.04
CA LEU A 92 4.52 15.32 18.56
C LEU A 92 5.94 15.16 19.10
N ARG A 93 6.21 14.06 19.77
CA ARG A 93 7.55 13.68 20.21
C ARG A 93 8.44 13.26 19.05
N ARG A 94 7.85 12.67 18.00
CA ARG A 94 8.51 12.21 16.79
C ARG A 94 7.78 12.76 15.57
N GLY A 95 8.50 12.92 14.47
CA GLY A 95 7.90 13.33 13.21
C GLY A 95 7.09 12.21 12.54
N LEU A 96 6.39 12.59 11.48
CA LEU A 96 5.66 11.67 10.62
C LEU A 96 6.10 11.89 9.18
N THR A 97 6.45 10.81 8.48
CA THR A 97 6.62 10.81 7.02
C THR A 97 5.46 10.05 6.40
N VAL A 98 4.87 10.61 5.35
CA VAL A 98 3.79 9.97 4.60
C VAL A 98 4.25 9.76 3.18
N GLY A 99 4.25 8.50 2.72
CA GLY A 99 4.71 8.10 1.40
C GLY A 99 3.61 7.48 0.55
N PHE A 100 3.52 7.92 -0.71
CA PHE A 100 2.59 7.41 -1.72
C PHE A 100 3.43 6.71 -2.80
N TRP A 101 3.53 5.38 -2.70
CA TRP A 101 4.46 4.59 -3.50
C TRP A 101 3.91 4.28 -4.89
N VAL A 102 4.80 4.24 -5.88
CA VAL A 102 4.45 3.84 -7.25
C VAL A 102 5.10 2.50 -7.61
N GLY A 103 4.48 1.77 -8.54
CA GLY A 103 5.00 0.52 -9.08
C GLY A 103 4.68 -0.72 -8.23
N HIS A 104 3.70 -0.64 -7.33
CA HIS A 104 3.23 -1.79 -6.56
C HIS A 104 2.49 -2.78 -7.45
N GLU A 105 1.49 -2.32 -8.18
CA GLU A 105 0.61 -3.16 -8.99
C GLU A 105 1.29 -3.75 -10.23
N THR A 106 2.39 -3.17 -10.65
CA THR A 106 3.25 -3.75 -11.68
C THR A 106 4.22 -4.79 -11.13
N GLY A 107 4.23 -5.02 -9.81
CA GLY A 107 5.12 -5.97 -9.13
C GLY A 107 6.58 -5.51 -9.04
N THR A 108 6.89 -4.27 -9.41
CA THR A 108 8.27 -3.77 -9.42
C THR A 108 8.70 -3.16 -8.10
N MET A 109 7.76 -2.69 -7.28
CA MET A 109 8.02 -2.00 -6.00
C MET A 109 9.01 -0.84 -6.11
N ILE A 110 9.15 -0.28 -7.31
CA ILE A 110 10.25 0.65 -7.65
C ILE A 110 10.19 1.93 -6.80
N GLY A 111 9.00 2.42 -6.47
CA GLY A 111 8.84 3.64 -5.69
C GLY A 111 9.33 3.50 -4.26
N SER A 112 8.88 2.47 -3.55
CA SER A 112 9.29 2.19 -2.17
C SER A 112 10.77 1.80 -2.09
N SER A 113 11.24 0.94 -3.01
CA SER A 113 12.66 0.55 -3.07
C SER A 113 13.57 1.76 -3.32
N HIS A 114 13.22 2.61 -4.31
CA HIS A 114 13.97 3.83 -4.56
C HIS A 114 13.99 4.78 -3.35
N PHE A 115 12.87 4.88 -2.62
CA PHE A 115 12.82 5.70 -1.41
C PHE A 115 13.78 5.18 -0.35
N VAL A 116 13.81 3.88 -0.12
CA VAL A 116 14.74 3.26 0.84
C VAL A 116 16.18 3.47 0.42
N ASP A 117 16.53 3.19 -0.83
CA ASP A 117 17.90 3.38 -1.34
C ASP A 117 18.36 4.84 -1.24
N ARG A 118 17.47 5.77 -1.60
CA ARG A 118 17.79 7.21 -1.64
C ARG A 118 17.99 7.81 -0.25
N PHE A 119 17.26 7.33 0.74
CA PHE A 119 17.23 7.90 2.09
C PHE A 119 17.72 6.90 3.15
N TRP A 120 18.54 5.95 2.73
CA TRP A 120 19.01 4.83 3.56
C TRP A 120 19.55 5.27 4.92
N ASP A 121 20.47 6.23 4.96
CA ASP A 121 21.10 6.67 6.21
C ASP A 121 20.09 7.32 7.16
N ASP A 122 19.22 8.22 6.64
CA ASP A 122 18.16 8.86 7.42
C ASP A 122 17.17 7.83 7.98
N LEU A 123 16.79 6.85 7.15
CA LEU A 123 15.88 5.77 7.56
C LEU A 123 16.50 4.90 8.64
N ARG A 124 17.74 4.49 8.46
CA ARG A 124 18.46 3.63 9.41
C ARG A 124 18.65 4.32 10.77
N GLU A 125 18.90 5.61 10.78
CA GLU A 125 19.20 6.36 11.99
C GLU A 125 17.93 6.86 12.70
N ASN A 126 16.89 7.24 11.97
CA ASN A 126 15.79 8.03 12.47
C ASN A 126 14.41 7.39 12.31
N ALA A 127 14.22 6.42 11.41
CA ALA A 127 12.92 5.78 11.26
C ALA A 127 12.66 4.77 12.38
N VAL A 128 11.59 4.96 13.14
CA VAL A 128 11.27 4.12 14.30
C VAL A 128 10.19 3.07 14.00
N ALA A 129 9.36 3.29 13.00
CA ALA A 129 8.31 2.36 12.58
C ALA A 129 7.83 2.69 11.17
N TYR A 130 7.33 1.67 10.48
CA TYR A 130 6.58 1.78 9.23
C TYR A 130 5.21 1.13 9.39
N LEU A 131 4.16 1.83 9.00
CA LEU A 131 2.80 1.32 8.94
C LEU A 131 2.28 1.45 7.51
N GLN A 132 1.89 0.33 6.94
CA GLN A 132 1.21 0.28 5.65
C GLN A 132 -0.29 0.13 5.86
N ILE A 133 -1.08 0.81 5.04
CA ILE A 133 -2.53 0.62 4.95
C ILE A 133 -2.86 0.33 3.49
N ASP A 134 -3.47 -0.81 3.28
CA ASP A 134 -3.89 -1.26 1.97
C ASP A 134 -5.29 -1.88 2.06
N GLN A 135 -6.14 -1.59 1.09
CA GLN A 135 -7.51 -2.10 1.00
C GLN A 135 -8.35 -1.93 2.29
N PRO A 136 -8.33 -0.78 2.97
CA PRO A 136 -8.98 -0.62 4.29
C PRO A 136 -10.50 -0.53 4.23
N ALA A 137 -11.10 -0.42 3.06
CA ALA A 137 -12.52 -0.10 2.89
C ALA A 137 -13.18 -0.99 1.83
N LEU A 138 -13.54 -2.21 2.22
CA LEU A 138 -14.30 -3.15 1.40
C LEU A 138 -15.69 -3.35 2.01
N VAL A 139 -16.74 -3.09 1.23
CA VAL A 139 -18.13 -3.29 1.69
C VAL A 139 -18.36 -4.79 1.97
N GLY A 140 -18.92 -5.09 3.14
CA GLY A 140 -19.24 -6.45 3.55
C GLY A 140 -18.04 -7.25 4.08
N THR A 141 -16.89 -6.62 4.28
CA THR A 141 -15.74 -7.25 4.91
C THR A 141 -16.02 -7.54 6.38
N THR A 142 -15.79 -8.78 6.78
CA THR A 142 -15.91 -9.25 8.17
C THR A 142 -14.58 -9.76 8.72
N LEU A 143 -13.54 -9.77 7.89
CA LEU A 143 -12.21 -10.20 8.26
C LEU A 143 -11.27 -8.99 8.24
N TRP A 144 -10.49 -8.87 9.32
CA TRP A 144 -9.38 -7.94 9.42
C TRP A 144 -8.08 -8.75 9.37
N GLU A 145 -7.28 -8.50 8.33
CA GLU A 145 -5.97 -9.14 8.18
C GLU A 145 -4.86 -8.12 8.45
N THR A 146 -3.93 -8.51 9.32
CA THR A 146 -2.76 -7.71 9.64
C THR A 146 -1.50 -8.56 9.60
N LYS A 147 -0.39 -7.90 9.31
CA LYS A 147 0.95 -8.49 9.33
C LYS A 147 1.85 -7.56 10.13
N SER A 148 2.76 -8.14 10.90
CA SER A 148 3.71 -7.40 11.71
C SER A 148 5.04 -8.13 11.75
N ASP A 149 6.11 -7.38 11.90
CA ASP A 149 7.40 -7.95 12.27
C ASP A 149 7.31 -8.58 13.67
N VAL A 150 8.13 -9.59 13.90
CA VAL A 150 8.08 -10.39 15.14
C VAL A 150 8.26 -9.50 16.37
N GLU A 151 9.13 -8.51 16.29
CA GLU A 151 9.43 -7.57 17.37
C GLU A 151 8.26 -6.67 17.74
N LEU A 152 7.37 -6.39 16.80
CA LEU A 152 6.20 -5.53 16.98
C LEU A 152 4.90 -6.31 17.19
N HIS A 153 4.91 -7.64 17.08
CA HIS A 153 3.72 -8.47 17.10
C HIS A 153 2.84 -8.25 18.33
N ASP A 154 3.42 -8.35 19.53
CA ASP A 154 2.66 -8.20 20.78
C ASP A 154 2.11 -6.79 20.96
N PHE A 155 2.89 -5.78 20.60
CA PHE A 155 2.46 -4.39 20.63
C PHE A 155 1.29 -4.18 19.66
N HIS A 156 1.41 -4.65 18.43
CA HIS A 156 0.37 -4.53 17.40
C HIS A 156 -0.90 -5.22 17.85
N ALA A 157 -0.83 -6.48 18.34
CA ALA A 157 -1.95 -7.22 18.86
C ALA A 157 -2.65 -6.51 20.05
N ALA A 158 -1.88 -5.85 20.92
CA ALA A 158 -2.45 -5.09 22.03
C ALA A 158 -3.22 -3.86 21.55
N VAL A 159 -2.68 -3.14 20.56
CA VAL A 159 -3.35 -1.98 19.94
C VAL A 159 -4.63 -2.40 19.26
N GLU A 160 -4.61 -3.48 18.47
CA GLU A 160 -5.79 -3.98 17.77
C GLU A 160 -6.91 -4.38 18.73
N ARG A 161 -6.59 -5.16 19.77
CA ARG A 161 -7.60 -5.51 20.79
C ARG A 161 -8.26 -4.28 21.40
N ARG A 162 -7.49 -3.23 21.60
CA ARG A 162 -8.00 -1.96 22.17
C ARG A 162 -8.89 -1.19 21.20
N VAL A 163 -8.53 -1.19 19.90
CA VAL A 163 -9.20 -0.39 18.86
C VAL A 163 -10.39 -1.13 18.28
N LEU A 164 -10.24 -2.42 17.98
CA LEU A 164 -11.23 -3.20 17.25
C LEU A 164 -12.29 -3.84 18.15
N GLY A 165 -12.03 -3.96 19.46
CA GLY A 165 -13.04 -4.25 20.47
C GLY A 165 -13.93 -5.48 20.26
N GLY A 166 -13.42 -6.54 19.63
CA GLY A 166 -14.16 -7.78 19.35
C GLY A 166 -14.38 -8.09 17.87
N ILE A 167 -13.80 -7.33 16.96
CA ILE A 167 -13.68 -7.74 15.55
C ILE A 167 -12.66 -8.88 15.48
N SER A 168 -13.01 -9.95 14.77
CA SER A 168 -12.08 -11.07 14.56
C SER A 168 -10.89 -10.59 13.73
N ALA A 169 -9.69 -10.66 14.30
CA ALA A 169 -8.45 -10.40 13.60
C ALA A 169 -7.79 -11.73 13.20
N TYR A 170 -7.35 -11.82 11.95
CA TYR A 170 -6.52 -12.91 11.48
C TYR A 170 -5.07 -12.43 11.40
N TRP A 171 -4.17 -13.17 12.04
CA TRP A 171 -2.74 -12.91 12.01
C TRP A 171 -2.08 -13.81 10.96
N GLY A 172 -1.60 -13.23 9.89
CA GLY A 172 -0.71 -13.93 8.96
C GLY A 172 0.62 -14.23 9.65
N ARG A 173 1.05 -15.51 9.59
CA ARG A 173 2.37 -15.96 10.01
C ARG A 173 3.30 -16.05 8.82
#